data_9a3b83a72e4d03cd244bc4424b80e809
#
_entry.id   9a3b83a72e4d03cd244bc4424b80e809
#
_cell.length_a   1.000
_cell.length_b   1.000
_cell.length_c   1.000
_cell.angle_alpha   90.00
_cell.angle_beta   90.00
_cell.angle_gamma   90.00
#
_symmetry.space_group_name_H-M   'P 1'
#
loop_
_entity.id
_entity.type
_entity.pdbx_description
1 polymer ?
#
loop_
_entity_poly.entity_id
_entity_poly.type
_entity_poly.pdbx_seq_one_letter_code
_entity_poly.pdbx_strand_id
1 'polypeptide(L)'
;MEIGYKLASEAYGPQELVRQAVRAEAAGFDFVEMSDHYHPWLDVQGHSSFTWTVLGAIAARTERVALVTGVTCPTIRYHPAIIAQAAATLALVSDGRFVL
;
A
#
# COMPACT_ATOMS: atom_id res chain seq x y z
N MET A 1 -6.05 3.29 20.61
CA MET A 1 -5.04 2.36 20.02
C MET A 1 -5.49 2.07 18.60
N GLU A 2 -4.60 2.24 17.65
CA GLU A 2 -4.88 1.93 16.24
C GLU A 2 -4.33 0.55 15.89
N ILE A 3 -5.09 -0.23 15.11
CA ILE A 3 -4.73 -1.58 14.71
C ILE A 3 -4.73 -1.65 13.18
N GLY A 4 -3.57 -1.99 12.61
CA GLY A 4 -3.41 -2.11 11.17
C GLY A 4 -3.38 -3.54 10.66
N TYR A 5 -3.64 -3.69 9.38
CA TYR A 5 -3.51 -4.96 8.66
C TYR A 5 -2.34 -4.88 7.67
N LYS A 6 -1.36 -5.77 7.83
CA LYS A 6 -0.23 -5.87 6.90
C LYS A 6 -0.63 -6.64 5.66
N LEU A 7 -0.61 -5.96 4.52
CA LEU A 7 -0.77 -6.58 3.21
C LEU A 7 0.54 -7.24 2.79
N ALA A 8 0.56 -8.56 2.77
CA ALA A 8 1.76 -9.34 2.41
C ALA A 8 1.99 -9.33 0.89
N SER A 9 2.52 -8.22 0.39
CA SER A 9 2.71 -7.97 -1.05
C SER A 9 3.70 -8.92 -1.73
N GLU A 10 4.51 -9.62 -0.97
CA GLU A 10 5.43 -10.64 -1.45
C GLU A 10 4.74 -12.00 -1.66
N ALA A 11 3.65 -12.25 -0.92
CA ALA A 11 2.93 -13.53 -0.94
C ALA A 11 1.67 -13.53 -1.81
N TYR A 12 1.12 -12.35 -2.13
CA TYR A 12 -0.14 -12.22 -2.85
C TYR A 12 -0.04 -11.27 -4.03
N GLY A 13 -0.77 -11.60 -5.11
CA GLY A 13 -0.89 -10.73 -6.27
C GLY A 13 -1.77 -9.49 -6.01
N PRO A 14 -1.73 -8.48 -6.89
CA PRO A 14 -2.32 -7.17 -6.63
C PRO A 14 -3.85 -7.21 -6.44
N GLN A 15 -4.56 -8.06 -7.18
CA GLN A 15 -6.02 -8.18 -7.04
C GLN A 15 -6.40 -8.72 -5.66
N GLU A 16 -5.63 -9.68 -5.13
CA GLU A 16 -5.88 -10.24 -3.80
C GLU A 16 -5.56 -9.21 -2.71
N LEU A 17 -4.49 -8.44 -2.85
CA LEU A 17 -4.15 -7.36 -1.91
C LEU A 17 -5.27 -6.32 -1.81
N VAL A 18 -5.87 -5.93 -2.95
CA VAL A 18 -7.02 -5.01 -2.96
C VAL A 18 -8.23 -5.64 -2.23
N ARG A 19 -8.53 -6.93 -2.49
CA ARG A 19 -9.61 -7.62 -1.77
C ARG A 19 -9.37 -7.70 -0.27
N GLN A 20 -8.14 -8.00 0.15
CA GLN A 20 -7.76 -8.03 1.56
C GLN A 20 -7.92 -6.67 2.23
N ALA A 21 -7.53 -5.58 1.58
CA ALA A 21 -7.70 -4.23 2.11
C ALA A 21 -9.19 -3.86 2.31
N VAL A 22 -10.05 -4.16 1.34
CA VAL A 22 -11.50 -3.95 1.47
C VAL A 22 -12.09 -4.78 2.62
N ARG A 23 -11.64 -6.02 2.79
CA ARG A 23 -12.06 -6.87 3.91
C ARG A 23 -11.54 -6.39 5.26
N ALA A 24 -10.30 -5.88 5.30
CA ALA A 24 -9.72 -5.30 6.50
C ALA A 24 -10.52 -4.05 6.95
N GLU A 25 -10.89 -3.17 6.01
CA GLU A 25 -11.76 -2.04 6.32
C GLU A 25 -13.12 -2.49 6.87
N ALA A 26 -13.74 -3.47 6.23
CA ALA A 26 -15.03 -4.02 6.69
C ALA A 26 -14.93 -4.69 8.08
N ALA A 27 -13.77 -5.25 8.41
CA ALA A 27 -13.49 -5.85 9.71
C ALA A 27 -13.13 -4.82 10.80
N GLY A 28 -12.98 -3.53 10.45
CA GLY A 28 -12.74 -2.45 11.41
C GLY A 28 -11.28 -2.13 11.68
N PHE A 29 -10.35 -2.56 10.84
CA PHE A 29 -8.96 -2.11 10.94
C PHE A 29 -8.85 -0.61 10.64
N ASP A 30 -7.94 0.06 11.34
CA ASP A 30 -7.72 1.51 11.21
C ASP A 30 -6.85 1.86 10.01
N PHE A 31 -5.89 1.00 9.67
CA PHE A 31 -5.02 1.20 8.52
C PHE A 31 -4.64 -0.13 7.84
N VAL A 32 -4.25 -0.04 6.59
CA VAL A 32 -3.55 -1.11 5.85
C VAL A 32 -2.16 -0.65 5.50
N GLU A 33 -1.19 -1.52 5.68
CA GLU A 33 0.23 -1.25 5.41
C GLU A 33 0.75 -2.17 4.31
N MET A 34 1.46 -1.61 3.34
CA MET A 34 2.06 -2.36 2.25
C MET A 34 3.56 -2.06 2.10
N SER A 35 4.37 -3.10 1.96
CA SER A 35 5.81 -2.96 1.66
C SER A 35 6.04 -2.49 0.24
N ASP A 36 7.01 -1.60 0.03
CA ASP A 36 7.40 -1.10 -1.28
C ASP A 36 8.74 -1.71 -1.71
N HIS A 37 8.69 -2.95 -2.20
CA HIS A 37 9.84 -3.70 -2.65
C HIS A 37 9.86 -3.85 -4.17
N TYR A 38 11.06 -3.97 -4.75
CA TYR A 38 11.24 -4.34 -6.16
C TYR A 38 11.19 -5.87 -6.34
N HIS A 39 11.75 -6.61 -5.39
CA HIS A 39 11.74 -8.08 -5.35
C HIS A 39 11.16 -8.58 -4.04
N PRO A 40 10.56 -9.78 -4.01
CA PRO A 40 10.26 -10.45 -2.76
C PRO A 40 11.55 -10.82 -2.02
N TRP A 41 11.46 -11.07 -0.73
CA TRP A 41 12.59 -11.53 0.08
C TRP A 41 13.07 -12.92 -0.29
N LEU A 42 12.15 -13.78 -0.70
CA LEU A 42 12.40 -15.15 -1.12
C LEU A 42 11.70 -15.42 -2.45
N ASP A 43 12.36 -16.09 -3.37
CA ASP A 43 11.79 -16.44 -4.68
C ASP A 43 10.48 -17.21 -4.57
N VAL A 44 10.34 -18.05 -3.55
CA VAL A 44 9.14 -18.83 -3.29
C VAL A 44 7.90 -17.96 -2.96
N GLN A 45 8.08 -16.74 -2.52
CA GLN A 45 6.98 -15.80 -2.28
C GLN A 45 6.33 -15.36 -3.60
N GLY A 46 7.10 -15.13 -4.63
CA GLY A 46 6.65 -15.06 -6.02
C GLY A 46 6.03 -13.73 -6.48
N HIS A 47 5.81 -12.76 -5.59
CA HIS A 47 5.16 -11.49 -5.93
C HIS A 47 5.96 -10.26 -5.47
N SER A 48 5.89 -9.20 -6.26
CA SER A 48 6.35 -7.85 -5.88
C SER A 48 5.61 -6.81 -6.70
N SER A 49 4.34 -6.63 -6.38
CA SER A 49 3.49 -5.64 -7.05
C SER A 49 3.95 -4.22 -6.75
N PHE A 50 3.83 -3.33 -7.75
CA PHE A 50 4.17 -1.91 -7.55
C PHE A 50 3.20 -1.26 -6.56
N THR A 51 3.71 -0.94 -5.39
CA THR A 51 2.94 -0.53 -4.21
C THR A 51 2.05 0.68 -4.46
N TRP A 52 2.56 1.70 -5.14
CA TRP A 52 1.82 2.94 -5.42
C TRP A 52 0.59 2.71 -6.29
N THR A 53 0.67 1.80 -7.27
CA THR A 53 -0.49 1.42 -8.09
C THR A 53 -1.52 0.65 -7.28
N VAL A 54 -1.08 -0.28 -6.43
CA VAL A 54 -1.97 -1.08 -5.59
C VAL A 54 -2.67 -0.21 -4.55
N LEU A 55 -1.94 0.69 -3.88
CA LEU A 55 -2.53 1.64 -2.92
C LEU A 55 -3.54 2.58 -3.58
N GLY A 56 -3.28 3.02 -4.82
CA GLY A 56 -4.26 3.79 -5.61
C GLY A 56 -5.54 3.01 -5.87
N ALA A 57 -5.42 1.74 -6.22
CA ALA A 57 -6.59 0.87 -6.41
C ALA A 57 -7.35 0.63 -5.08
N ILE A 58 -6.64 0.47 -3.97
CA ILE A 58 -7.24 0.35 -2.63
C ILE A 58 -7.96 1.66 -2.26
N ALA A 59 -7.34 2.82 -2.50
CA ALA A 59 -7.95 4.13 -2.23
C ALA A 59 -9.31 4.28 -2.91
N ALA A 60 -9.42 3.81 -4.17
CA ALA A 60 -10.66 3.87 -4.94
C ALA A 60 -11.73 2.85 -4.48
N ARG A 61 -11.39 1.89 -3.64
CA ARG A 61 -12.28 0.80 -3.20
C ARG A 61 -12.57 0.83 -1.70
N THR A 62 -12.00 1.79 -0.98
CA THR A 62 -12.16 1.98 0.48
C THR A 62 -12.51 3.42 0.79
N GLU A 63 -13.12 3.66 1.94
CA GLU A 63 -13.61 4.99 2.33
C GLU A 63 -12.99 5.51 3.63
N ARG A 64 -12.52 4.63 4.52
CA ARG A 64 -12.13 4.99 5.88
C ARG A 64 -10.70 4.61 6.23
N VAL A 65 -10.27 3.41 5.86
CA VAL A 65 -8.98 2.85 6.25
C VAL A 65 -7.81 3.72 5.76
N ALA A 66 -6.86 4.02 6.63
CA ALA A 66 -5.65 4.74 6.22
C ALA A 66 -4.73 3.81 5.40
N LEU A 67 -4.01 4.40 4.47
CA LEU A 67 -3.11 3.71 3.53
C LEU A 67 -1.68 4.04 3.89
N VAL A 68 -0.89 3.05 4.27
CA VAL A 68 0.46 3.26 4.80
C VAL A 68 1.49 2.50 3.96
N THR A 69 2.62 3.15 3.65
CA THR A 69 3.78 2.43 3.14
C THR A 69 4.65 1.96 4.30
N GLY A 70 4.99 0.69 4.33
CA GLY A 70 5.82 0.19 5.40
C GLY A 70 6.90 -0.79 4.91
N VAL A 71 7.99 -0.29 4.32
CA VAL A 71 8.38 1.11 4.11
C VAL A 71 8.68 1.39 2.64
N THR A 72 8.68 2.66 2.26
CA THR A 72 9.26 3.11 0.99
C THR A 72 10.68 3.59 1.21
N CYS A 73 11.62 3.14 0.37
CA CYS A 73 12.99 3.65 0.36
C CYS A 73 13.13 4.75 -0.73
N PRO A 74 13.07 6.03 -0.39
CA PRO A 74 12.92 7.10 -1.37
C PRO A 74 14.22 7.48 -2.09
N THR A 75 15.37 6.98 -1.65
CA THR A 75 16.68 7.46 -2.14
C THR A 75 17.44 6.46 -3.00
N ILE A 76 17.05 5.19 -3.02
CA ILE A 76 17.77 4.14 -3.77
C ILE A 76 17.02 3.77 -5.05
N ARG A 77 15.72 3.51 -4.96
CA ARG A 77 14.92 3.01 -6.09
C ARG A 77 14.19 4.11 -6.86
N TYR A 78 13.93 5.24 -6.21
CA TYR A 78 13.17 6.34 -6.78
C TYR A 78 13.96 7.64 -6.74
N HIS A 79 13.72 8.50 -7.73
CA HIS A 79 14.04 9.90 -7.57
C HIS A 79 13.05 10.53 -6.56
N PRO A 80 13.50 11.37 -5.61
CA PRO A 80 12.61 11.98 -4.59
C PRO A 80 11.40 12.71 -5.16
N ALA A 81 11.52 13.34 -6.32
CA ALA A 81 10.41 14.01 -6.99
C ALA A 81 9.29 13.03 -7.38
N ILE A 82 9.61 11.78 -7.74
CA ILE A 82 8.62 10.74 -8.06
C ILE A 82 7.85 10.35 -6.81
N ILE A 83 8.55 10.19 -5.67
CA ILE A 83 7.89 9.89 -4.39
C ILE A 83 6.97 11.04 -3.97
N ALA A 84 7.45 12.28 -4.07
CA ALA A 84 6.63 13.46 -3.73
C ALA A 84 5.35 13.52 -4.59
N GLN A 85 5.48 13.29 -5.90
CA GLN A 85 4.33 13.28 -6.82
C GLN A 85 3.37 12.11 -6.51
N ALA A 86 3.89 10.92 -6.28
CA ALA A 86 3.08 9.74 -5.96
C ALA A 86 2.33 9.92 -4.63
N ALA A 87 3.01 10.42 -3.60
CA ALA A 87 2.43 10.70 -2.28
C ALA A 87 1.33 11.76 -2.37
N ALA A 88 1.59 12.87 -3.06
CA ALA A 88 0.60 13.93 -3.26
C ALA A 88 -0.63 13.43 -4.03
N THR A 89 -0.42 12.65 -5.09
CA THR A 89 -1.50 12.07 -5.88
C THR A 89 -2.34 11.10 -5.05
N LEU A 90 -1.68 10.21 -4.32
CA LEU A 90 -2.38 9.22 -3.49
C LEU A 90 -3.13 9.89 -2.32
N ALA A 91 -2.57 10.94 -1.74
CA ALA A 91 -3.26 11.72 -0.71
C ALA A 91 -4.57 12.34 -1.25
N LEU A 92 -4.54 12.89 -2.47
CA LEU A 92 -5.74 13.45 -3.11
C LEU A 92 -6.76 12.36 -3.45
N VAL A 93 -6.33 11.27 -4.06
CA VAL A 93 -7.22 10.15 -4.45
C VAL A 93 -7.87 9.49 -3.23
N SER A 94 -7.17 9.47 -2.10
CA SER A 94 -7.65 8.85 -0.86
C SER A 94 -8.34 9.81 0.10
N ASP A 95 -8.59 11.07 -0.29
CA ASP A 95 -9.16 12.10 0.59
C ASP A 95 -8.35 12.27 1.90
N GLY A 96 -7.02 12.31 1.79
CA GLY A 96 -6.11 12.55 2.90
C GLY A 96 -5.80 11.33 3.78
N ARG A 97 -6.19 10.12 3.38
CA ARG A 97 -5.96 8.89 4.16
C ARG A 97 -4.57 8.27 3.98
N PHE A 98 -3.73 8.83 3.11
CA PHE A 98 -2.40 8.29 2.86
C PHE A 98 -1.37 8.78 3.89
N VAL A 99 -0.51 7.85 4.34
CA VAL A 99 0.63 8.08 5.24
C VAL A 99 1.88 7.43 4.64
N LEU A 100 2.96 8.22 4.52
CA LEU A 100 4.26 7.77 4.02
C LEU A 100 5.14 7.28 5.17
#